data_d97769220a19ebaf61f99d217670e95c
#
_entry.id   d97769220a19ebaf61f99d217670e95c
#
_cell.length_a   1.000
_cell.length_b   1.000
_cell.length_c   1.000
_cell.angle_alpha   90.00
_cell.angle_beta   90.00
_cell.angle_gamma   90.00
#
_symmetry.space_group_name_H-M   'P 1'
#
loop_
_entity.id
_entity.type
_entity.pdbx_description
1 polymer ?
#
loop_
_entity_poly.entity_id
_entity_poly.type
_entity_poly.pdbx_seq_one_letter_code
_entity_poly.pdbx_strand_id
1 'polypeptide(L)' 'MNVARSLNNWRKYRQTVSELGRMTNRELNDLGIARGDIHSVARAAVAR' A
#
# COMPACT_ATOMS: atom_id res chain seq x y z
N MET A 1 0.56 -0.06 24.13
CA MET A 1 0.92 0.16 22.73
C MET A 1 2.09 -0.71 22.35
N ASN A 2 1.95 -1.44 21.27
CA ASN A 2 2.98 -2.41 20.87
C ASN A 2 3.84 -1.85 19.74
N VAL A 3 5.09 -1.52 20.05
CA VAL A 3 6.00 -0.91 19.09
C VAL A 3 6.31 -1.88 17.93
N ALA A 4 6.46 -3.17 18.22
CA ALA A 4 6.73 -4.16 17.19
C ALA A 4 5.59 -4.23 16.19
N ARG A 5 4.35 -4.12 16.67
CA ARG A 5 3.17 -4.14 15.81
C ARG A 5 3.14 -2.91 14.90
N SER A 6 3.47 -1.75 15.46
CA SER A 6 3.51 -0.52 14.68
C SER A 6 4.57 -0.59 13.59
N LEU A 7 5.74 -1.14 13.93
CA LEU A 7 6.82 -1.30 12.96
C LEU A 7 6.43 -2.26 11.84
N ASN A 8 5.78 -3.38 12.20
CA ASN A 8 5.33 -4.34 11.20
C ASN A 8 4.32 -3.71 10.24
N ASN A 9 3.37 -2.95 10.77
CA ASN A 9 2.37 -2.27 9.95
C ASN A 9 3.02 -1.25 9.03
N TRP A 10 4.00 -0.50 9.54
CA TRP A 10 4.71 0.48 8.75
C TRP A 10 5.48 -0.17 7.61
N ARG A 11 6.14 -1.30 7.88
CA ARG A 11 6.88 -2.03 6.85
C ARG A 11 5.95 -2.57 5.78
N LYS A 12 4.81 -3.13 6.19
CA LYS A 12 3.81 -3.62 5.24
C LYS A 12 3.28 -2.50 4.38
N TYR A 13 3.00 -1.37 4.98
CA TYR A 13 2.54 -0.19 4.26
C TYR A 13 3.56 0.24 3.20
N ARG A 14 4.82 0.36 3.61
CA ARG A 14 5.89 0.75 2.69
C ARG A 14 6.05 -0.27 1.57
N GLN A 15 5.98 -1.54 1.90
CA GLN A 15 6.12 -2.60 0.91
C GLN A 15 4.97 -2.54 -0.11
N THR A 16 3.75 -2.36 0.37
CA THR A 16 2.58 -2.27 -0.51
C THR A 16 2.71 -1.06 -1.42
N VAL A 17 3.09 0.09 -0.89
CA VAL A 17 3.28 1.30 -1.69
C VAL A 17 4.35 1.07 -2.75
N SER A 18 5.45 0.43 -2.37
CA SER A 18 6.55 0.16 -3.29
C SER A 18 6.11 -0.77 -4.42
N GLU A 19 5.39 -1.83 -4.10
CA GLU A 19 4.90 -2.77 -5.09
C GLU A 19 3.92 -2.11 -6.06
N LEU A 20 2.98 -1.36 -5.52
CA LEU A 20 2.01 -0.65 -6.37
C LEU A 20 2.70 0.42 -7.22
N GLY A 21 3.73 1.05 -6.67
CA GLY A 21 4.47 2.07 -7.41
C GLY A 21 5.27 1.53 -8.58
N ARG A 22 5.61 0.25 -8.56
CA ARG A 22 6.33 -0.42 -9.65
C ARG A 22 5.41 -0.83 -10.79
N MET A 23 4.11 -0.89 -10.52
CA MET A 23 3.15 -1.30 -11.54
C MET A 23 2.97 -0.18 -12.56
N THR A 24 2.67 -0.58 -13.80
CA THR A 24 2.33 0.41 -14.83
C THR A 24 0.95 0.98 -14.54
N ASN A 25 0.67 2.13 -15.15
CA ASN A 25 -0.65 2.74 -15.01
C ASN A 25 -1.76 1.80 -15.48
N ARG A 26 -1.45 1.02 -16.51
CA ARG A 26 -2.39 0.04 -17.05
C ARG A 26 -2.72 -1.03 -16.03
N GLU A 27 -1.68 -1.55 -15.37
CA GLU A 27 -1.88 -2.58 -14.35
C GLU A 27 -2.68 -2.03 -13.16
N LEU A 28 -2.37 -0.80 -12.74
CA LEU A 28 -3.14 -0.17 -11.67
C LEU A 28 -4.59 0.03 -12.06
N ASN A 29 -4.83 0.44 -13.31
CA ASN A 29 -6.18 0.59 -13.83
C ASN A 29 -6.94 -0.74 -13.83
N ASP A 30 -6.27 -1.81 -14.19
CA ASP A 30 -6.87 -3.15 -14.20
C ASP A 30 -7.33 -3.55 -12.80
N LEU A 31 -6.63 -3.10 -11.78
CA LEU A 31 -6.99 -3.35 -10.39
C LEU A 31 -8.00 -2.33 -9.86
N GLY A 32 -8.34 -1.33 -10.65
CA GLY A 32 -9.24 -0.27 -10.21
C GLY A 32 -8.57 0.75 -9.31
N ILE A 33 -7.25 0.85 -9.39
CA ILE A 33 -6.47 1.76 -8.54
C ILE A 33 -5.89 2.89 -9.38
N ALA A 34 -6.17 4.13 -8.98
CA ALA A 34 -5.49 5.28 -9.58
C ALA A 34 -4.15 5.48 -8.88
N ARG A 35 -3.16 5.99 -9.62
CA ARG A 35 -1.83 6.20 -9.05
C ARG A 35 -1.87 7.10 -7.81
N GLY A 36 -2.77 8.07 -7.80
CA GLY A 36 -2.97 8.93 -6.64
C GLY A 36 -3.61 8.24 -5.44
N ASP A 37 -4.18 7.06 -5.65
CA ASP A 37 -4.85 6.30 -4.59
C ASP A 37 -3.98 5.21 -3.97
N ILE A 38 -2.74 5.08 -4.44
CA ILE A 38 -1.84 4.03 -3.95
C ILE A 38 -1.68 4.09 -2.43
N HIS A 39 -1.47 5.28 -1.88
CA HIS A 39 -1.29 5.44 -0.44
C HIS A 39 -2.56 5.06 0.33
N SER A 40 -3.71 5.45 -0.19
CA SER A 40 -5.00 5.11 0.44
C SER A 40 -5.23 3.61 0.44
N VAL A 41 -4.94 2.96 -0.68
CA VAL A 41 -5.09 1.52 -0.80
C VAL A 41 -4.14 0.79 0.15
N ALA A 42 -2.89 1.22 0.20
CA ALA A 42 -1.90 0.61 1.08
C ALA A 42 -2.29 0.79 2.55
N ARG A 43 -2.79 1.96 2.90
CA ARG A 43 -3.23 2.24 4.26
C ARG A 43 -4.40 1.35 4.65
N ALA A 44 -5.35 1.18 3.75
CA ALA A 44 -6.51 0.32 4.01
C ALA A 44 -6.10 -1.14 4.15
N ALA A 45 -5.13 -1.59 3.37
CA ALA A 45 -4.64 -2.96 3.44
C ALA A 45 -3.95 -3.25 4.77
N VAL A 46 -3.27 -2.25 5.33
CA VAL A 46 -2.53 -2.41 6.59
C VAL A 46 -3.43 -2.22 7.80
N ALA A 47 -4.48 -1.42 7.67
CA ALA A 47 -5.37 -1.10 8.79
C ALA A 47 -6.23 -2.28 9.24
N ARG A 48 -6.24 -3.37 8.50
CA ARG A 48 -7.02 -4.56 8.88
C ARG A 48 -6.31 -5.31 10.02
#